data_5b25bf975b19a5aa5c455bce3887ec8f
#
_entry.id   5b25bf975b19a5aa5c455bce3887ec8f
#
_cell.length_a   1.000
_cell.length_b   1.000
_cell.length_c   1.000
_cell.angle_alpha   90.00
_cell.angle_beta   90.00
_cell.angle_gamma   90.00
#
_symmetry.space_group_name_H-M   'P 1'
#
loop_
_entity.id
_entity.type
_entity.pdbx_description
1 polymer ?
#
loop_
_entity_poly.entity_id
_entity_poly.type
_entity_poly.pdbx_seq_one_letter_code
_entity_poly.pdbx_strand_id
1 'polypeptide(L)'
;MKWITESMKRSRKLKDHYSMRGTQIYINKQPPEDVDVEYVFDYITARVPKRLLDSVDVIYVGEFPEFEERDINAFYDSGAIFVTNEQDDEQDMIDDIVHEIAHAVEERYNDFIYSDSSIEREFMAKRQTLYNLLDSYDLYPPKAFLVNPEYDQEIDDYLYREVGYDVINDLVNGLFISAYAATSLSEYYARSFEEWVFGHRAEVKKLSPALYNVFEELFEEE
;
A
#
# COMPACT_ATOMS: atom_id res chain seq x y z
N MET A 1 -38.75 6.69 -16.23
CA MET A 1 -37.35 6.23 -16.42
C MET A 1 -36.43 6.61 -15.25
N LYS A 2 -36.61 7.78 -14.60
CA LYS A 2 -35.76 8.22 -13.46
C LYS A 2 -35.74 7.23 -12.29
N TRP A 3 -36.88 6.66 -11.91
CA TRP A 3 -36.96 5.68 -10.82
C TRP A 3 -36.30 4.33 -11.13
N ILE A 4 -36.26 3.90 -12.40
CA ILE A 4 -35.56 2.68 -12.83
C ILE A 4 -34.05 2.87 -12.64
N THR A 5 -33.55 4.03 -13.06
CA THR A 5 -32.12 4.38 -12.89
C THR A 5 -31.75 4.50 -11.41
N GLU A 6 -32.62 5.08 -10.59
CA GLU A 6 -32.43 5.17 -9.14
C GLU A 6 -32.52 3.79 -8.47
N SER A 7 -33.46 2.94 -8.89
CA SER A 7 -33.59 1.57 -8.40
C SER A 7 -32.40 0.70 -8.82
N MET A 8 -31.89 0.86 -10.04
CA MET A 8 -30.67 0.18 -10.50
C MET A 8 -29.44 0.65 -9.75
N LYS A 9 -29.29 1.96 -9.49
CA LYS A 9 -28.21 2.50 -8.65
C LYS A 9 -28.28 1.95 -7.22
N ARG A 10 -29.50 1.92 -6.64
CA ARG A 10 -29.71 1.36 -5.29
C ARG A 10 -29.45 -0.15 -5.23
N SER A 11 -29.83 -0.90 -6.27
CA SER A 11 -29.58 -2.33 -6.37
C SER A 11 -28.09 -2.64 -6.58
N ARG A 12 -27.34 -1.76 -7.28
CA ARG A 12 -25.87 -1.86 -7.39
C ARG A 12 -25.18 -1.61 -6.05
N LYS A 13 -25.60 -0.60 -5.30
CA LYS A 13 -25.08 -0.27 -3.95
C LYS A 13 -25.37 -1.33 -2.87
N LEU A 14 -26.21 -2.33 -3.13
CA LEU A 14 -26.58 -3.40 -2.22
C LEU A 14 -26.01 -4.76 -2.66
N LYS A 15 -25.03 -4.78 -3.54
CA LYS A 15 -24.33 -6.03 -3.89
C LYS A 15 -23.36 -6.38 -2.77
N ASP A 16 -23.44 -7.61 -2.29
CA ASP A 16 -22.54 -8.18 -1.30
C ASP A 16 -21.36 -8.92 -1.94
N HIS A 17 -21.30 -8.95 -3.29
CA HIS A 17 -20.29 -9.69 -4.03
C HIS A 17 -19.95 -9.01 -5.36
N TYR A 18 -18.65 -8.83 -5.62
CA TYR A 18 -18.08 -8.31 -6.86
C TYR A 18 -16.97 -9.24 -7.36
N SER A 19 -16.48 -8.99 -8.58
CA SER A 19 -15.32 -9.68 -9.12
C SER A 19 -14.43 -8.68 -9.85
N MET A 20 -13.17 -8.65 -9.52
CA MET A 20 -12.13 -7.82 -10.11
C MET A 20 -11.18 -8.71 -10.92
N ARG A 21 -11.43 -8.83 -12.24
CA ARG A 21 -10.67 -9.69 -13.19
C ARG A 21 -10.47 -11.17 -12.76
N GLY A 22 -11.29 -11.67 -11.86
CA GLY A 22 -11.21 -13.04 -11.34
C GLY A 22 -11.09 -13.11 -9.82
N THR A 23 -10.45 -12.13 -9.19
CA THR A 23 -10.42 -11.98 -7.74
C THR A 23 -11.83 -11.77 -7.20
N GLN A 24 -12.22 -12.54 -6.20
CA GLN A 24 -13.55 -12.45 -5.59
C GLN A 24 -13.55 -11.37 -4.50
N ILE A 25 -14.64 -10.60 -4.42
CA ILE A 25 -14.77 -9.52 -3.45
C ILE A 25 -16.08 -9.71 -2.70
N TYR A 26 -16.00 -9.80 -1.38
CA TYR A 26 -17.13 -9.97 -0.48
C TYR A 26 -17.31 -8.74 0.41
N ILE A 27 -18.48 -8.12 0.33
CA ILE A 27 -18.85 -6.98 1.17
C ILE A 27 -19.65 -7.50 2.37
N ASN A 28 -18.98 -7.72 3.48
CA ASN A 28 -19.59 -8.17 4.74
C ASN A 28 -20.36 -7.04 5.43
N LYS A 29 -19.85 -5.80 5.29
CA LYS A 29 -20.51 -4.58 5.72
C LYS A 29 -20.28 -3.51 4.65
N GLN A 30 -21.36 -2.83 4.26
CA GLN A 30 -21.30 -1.81 3.20
C GLN A 30 -20.50 -0.59 3.67
N PRO A 31 -19.63 -0.02 2.82
CA PRO A 31 -19.06 1.29 3.04
C PRO A 31 -20.13 2.39 3.09
N PRO A 32 -19.77 3.64 3.47
CA PRO A 32 -20.68 4.79 3.43
C PRO A 32 -21.39 4.94 2.07
N GLU A 33 -22.61 5.54 2.08
CA GLU A 33 -23.45 5.63 0.88
C GLU A 33 -22.83 6.45 -0.27
N ASP A 34 -21.89 7.31 0.02
CA ASP A 34 -21.18 8.17 -0.92
C ASP A 34 -19.94 7.49 -1.53
N VAL A 35 -19.47 6.36 -1.01
CA VAL A 35 -18.39 5.55 -1.59
C VAL A 35 -18.94 4.64 -2.69
N ASP A 36 -18.51 4.84 -3.94
CA ASP A 36 -18.85 3.99 -5.10
C ASP A 36 -17.84 2.83 -5.22
N VAL A 37 -18.15 1.71 -4.59
CA VAL A 37 -17.34 0.48 -4.59
C VAL A 37 -17.05 -0.05 -6.01
N GLU A 38 -18.01 0.08 -6.95
CA GLU A 38 -17.82 -0.35 -8.34
C GLU A 38 -16.73 0.52 -9.02
N TYR A 39 -16.75 1.83 -8.75
CA TYR A 39 -15.69 2.73 -9.22
C TYR A 39 -14.32 2.38 -8.66
N VAL A 40 -14.21 2.07 -7.37
CA VAL A 40 -12.95 1.66 -6.72
C VAL A 40 -12.33 0.46 -7.45
N PHE A 41 -13.09 -0.60 -7.67
CA PHE A 41 -12.56 -1.81 -8.33
C PHE A 41 -12.29 -1.60 -9.82
N ASP A 42 -13.08 -0.79 -10.52
CA ASP A 42 -12.84 -0.42 -11.91
C ASP A 42 -11.55 0.41 -12.05
N TYR A 43 -11.30 1.32 -11.11
CA TYR A 43 -10.08 2.13 -11.07
C TYR A 43 -8.83 1.27 -10.94
N ILE A 44 -8.83 0.33 -9.97
CA ILE A 44 -7.72 -0.60 -9.72
C ILE A 44 -7.50 -1.51 -10.94
N THR A 45 -8.60 -2.08 -11.46
CA THR A 45 -8.58 -2.98 -12.63
C THR A 45 -7.99 -2.32 -13.88
N ALA A 46 -8.22 -1.02 -14.05
CA ALA A 46 -7.71 -0.27 -15.19
C ALA A 46 -6.19 0.01 -15.11
N ARG A 47 -5.58 -0.11 -13.92
CA ARG A 47 -4.18 0.30 -13.67
C ARG A 47 -3.26 -0.83 -13.29
N VAL A 48 -3.77 -1.87 -12.64
CA VAL A 48 -2.99 -3.04 -12.21
C VAL A 48 -3.18 -4.17 -13.23
N PRO A 49 -2.12 -4.69 -13.85
CA PRO A 49 -2.19 -5.83 -14.78
C PRO A 49 -2.85 -7.05 -14.12
N LYS A 50 -3.61 -7.80 -14.93
CA LYS A 50 -4.32 -8.99 -14.42
C LYS A 50 -3.40 -9.97 -13.69
N ARG A 51 -2.21 -10.23 -14.23
CA ARG A 51 -1.25 -11.17 -13.64
C ARG A 51 -0.79 -10.76 -12.24
N LEU A 52 -0.77 -9.45 -11.94
CA LEU A 52 -0.46 -8.93 -10.61
C LEU A 52 -1.68 -9.05 -9.69
N LEU A 53 -2.89 -8.78 -10.21
CA LEU A 53 -4.14 -9.01 -9.46
C LEU A 53 -4.35 -10.50 -9.13
N ASP A 54 -3.84 -11.41 -9.94
CA ASP A 54 -3.86 -12.86 -9.65
C ASP A 54 -2.98 -13.24 -8.43
N SER A 55 -2.27 -12.29 -7.80
CA SER A 55 -1.61 -12.48 -6.49
C SER A 55 -2.60 -12.42 -5.33
N VAL A 56 -3.81 -11.92 -5.57
CA VAL A 56 -4.87 -11.80 -4.57
C VAL A 56 -6.00 -12.78 -4.90
N ASP A 57 -6.28 -13.71 -4.01
CA ASP A 57 -7.35 -14.68 -4.16
C ASP A 57 -8.71 -14.07 -3.83
N VAL A 58 -8.78 -13.24 -2.78
CA VAL A 58 -10.04 -12.69 -2.28
C VAL A 58 -9.82 -11.35 -1.56
N ILE A 59 -10.84 -10.47 -1.64
CA ILE A 59 -10.91 -9.23 -0.86
C ILE A 59 -12.18 -9.27 -0.01
N TYR A 60 -12.03 -8.98 1.28
CA TYR A 60 -13.13 -8.82 2.23
C TYR A 60 -13.24 -7.38 2.68
N VAL A 61 -14.42 -6.78 2.52
CA VAL A 61 -14.72 -5.43 3.01
C VAL A 61 -15.69 -5.54 4.18
N GLY A 62 -15.34 -4.98 5.33
CA GLY A 62 -16.19 -5.06 6.52
C GLY A 62 -15.48 -4.68 7.81
N GLU A 63 -16.05 -5.09 8.93
CA GLU A 63 -15.46 -4.94 10.27
C GLU A 63 -14.73 -6.22 10.65
N PHE A 64 -13.49 -6.09 11.07
CA PHE A 64 -12.66 -7.19 11.57
C PHE A 64 -11.98 -6.77 12.88
N PRO A 65 -11.85 -7.66 13.87
CA PRO A 65 -11.24 -7.33 15.17
C PRO A 65 -9.83 -6.77 15.06
N GLU A 66 -9.08 -7.23 14.04
CA GLU A 66 -7.69 -6.85 13.76
C GLU A 66 -7.53 -5.35 13.50
N PHE A 67 -8.56 -4.69 12.97
CA PHE A 67 -8.51 -3.25 12.70
C PHE A 67 -8.43 -2.44 13.98
N GLU A 68 -9.25 -2.76 14.98
CA GLU A 68 -9.21 -2.09 16.29
C GLU A 68 -7.95 -2.46 17.10
N GLU A 69 -7.54 -3.75 17.06
CA GLU A 69 -6.40 -4.24 17.82
C GLU A 69 -5.07 -3.68 17.34
N ARG A 70 -4.94 -3.42 16.03
CA ARG A 70 -3.70 -3.01 15.37
C ARG A 70 -3.70 -1.53 14.95
N ASP A 71 -4.82 -0.82 15.06
CA ASP A 71 -5.02 0.56 14.59
C ASP A 71 -4.69 0.71 13.09
N ILE A 72 -5.28 -0.17 12.27
CA ILE A 72 -5.08 -0.23 10.80
C ILE A 72 -6.41 -0.27 10.06
N ASN A 73 -6.42 0.16 8.79
CA ASN A 73 -7.62 0.18 7.93
C ASN A 73 -7.69 -1.03 6.99
N ALA A 74 -6.54 -1.62 6.66
CA ALA A 74 -6.45 -2.80 5.81
C ALA A 74 -5.29 -3.69 6.24
N PHE A 75 -5.29 -4.95 5.78
CA PHE A 75 -4.14 -5.84 5.87
C PHE A 75 -4.25 -6.97 4.84
N TYR A 76 -3.09 -7.45 4.39
CA TYR A 76 -2.93 -8.64 3.58
C TYR A 76 -2.54 -9.83 4.47
N ASP A 77 -3.15 -10.99 4.23
CA ASP A 77 -2.76 -12.25 4.84
C ASP A 77 -2.97 -13.41 3.86
N SER A 78 -1.87 -14.03 3.42
CA SER A 78 -1.86 -15.33 2.71
C SER A 78 -2.85 -15.41 1.53
N GLY A 79 -2.84 -14.40 0.65
CA GLY A 79 -3.73 -14.33 -0.52
C GLY A 79 -5.04 -13.61 -0.30
N ALA A 80 -5.37 -13.24 0.93
CA ALA A 80 -6.57 -12.49 1.26
C ALA A 80 -6.25 -11.04 1.68
N ILE A 81 -7.02 -10.09 1.16
CA ILE A 81 -7.00 -8.70 1.61
C ILE A 81 -8.24 -8.44 2.44
N PHE A 82 -8.05 -7.80 3.59
CA PHE A 82 -9.10 -7.34 4.48
C PHE A 82 -9.07 -5.82 4.51
N VAL A 83 -10.22 -5.17 4.27
CA VAL A 83 -10.34 -3.70 4.22
C VAL A 83 -11.51 -3.27 5.08
N THR A 84 -11.34 -2.22 5.86
CA THR A 84 -12.44 -1.66 6.63
C THR A 84 -13.54 -1.11 5.71
N ASN A 85 -14.78 -1.18 6.16
CA ASN A 85 -15.88 -0.47 5.50
C ASN A 85 -15.97 1.00 5.93
N GLU A 86 -15.18 1.44 6.91
CA GLU A 86 -15.11 2.83 7.36
C GLU A 86 -14.10 3.58 6.49
N GLN A 87 -14.59 4.17 5.41
CA GLN A 87 -13.82 4.86 4.39
C GLN A 87 -14.32 6.31 4.28
N ASP A 88 -13.42 7.26 4.17
CA ASP A 88 -13.77 8.68 4.02
C ASP A 88 -14.30 8.98 2.60
N ASP A 89 -13.71 8.36 1.58
CA ASP A 89 -14.11 8.46 0.18
C ASP A 89 -13.58 7.27 -0.65
N GLU A 90 -13.79 7.31 -1.99
CA GLU A 90 -13.29 6.27 -2.90
C GLU A 90 -11.77 6.21 -2.96
N GLN A 91 -11.08 7.36 -2.80
CA GLN A 91 -9.62 7.40 -2.88
C GLN A 91 -9.00 6.69 -1.69
N ASP A 92 -9.54 6.92 -0.49
CA ASP A 92 -9.12 6.25 0.74
C ASP A 92 -9.19 4.71 0.59
N MET A 93 -10.34 4.22 0.08
CA MET A 93 -10.50 2.79 -0.19
C MET A 93 -9.57 2.26 -1.29
N ILE A 94 -9.27 3.07 -2.31
CA ILE A 94 -8.33 2.70 -3.38
C ILE A 94 -6.92 2.59 -2.80
N ASP A 95 -6.50 3.57 -1.99
CA ASP A 95 -5.18 3.62 -1.38
C ASP A 95 -4.95 2.38 -0.50
N ASP A 96 -5.89 2.06 0.38
CA ASP A 96 -5.85 0.88 1.23
C ASP A 96 -5.72 -0.42 0.40
N ILE A 97 -6.56 -0.61 -0.60
CA ILE A 97 -6.55 -1.85 -1.42
C ILE A 97 -5.28 -1.96 -2.26
N VAL A 98 -4.81 -0.86 -2.86
CA VAL A 98 -3.59 -0.87 -3.71
C VAL A 98 -2.36 -1.16 -2.86
N HIS A 99 -2.32 -0.64 -1.62
CA HIS A 99 -1.26 -0.96 -0.67
C HIS A 99 -1.19 -2.48 -0.38
N GLU A 100 -2.31 -3.09 -0.08
CA GLU A 100 -2.36 -4.52 0.23
C GLU A 100 -2.13 -5.40 -1.01
N ILE A 101 -2.53 -4.95 -2.21
CA ILE A 101 -2.14 -5.60 -3.47
C ILE A 101 -0.62 -5.57 -3.63
N ALA A 102 0.07 -4.49 -3.24
CA ALA A 102 1.52 -4.44 -3.31
C ALA A 102 2.17 -5.54 -2.47
N HIS A 103 1.72 -5.77 -1.24
CA HIS A 103 2.21 -6.86 -0.39
C HIS A 103 1.93 -8.25 -0.99
N ALA A 104 0.76 -8.46 -1.58
CA ALA A 104 0.43 -9.70 -2.27
C ALA A 104 1.34 -9.95 -3.50
N VAL A 105 1.65 -8.90 -4.25
CA VAL A 105 2.57 -8.95 -5.40
C VAL A 105 3.99 -9.18 -4.92
N GLU A 106 4.42 -8.49 -3.86
CA GLU A 106 5.75 -8.67 -3.25
C GLU A 106 5.98 -10.12 -2.82
N GLU A 107 5.01 -10.72 -2.11
CA GLU A 107 5.08 -12.12 -1.69
C GLU A 107 5.23 -13.06 -2.88
N ARG A 108 4.37 -12.91 -3.89
CA ARG A 108 4.34 -13.81 -5.06
C ARG A 108 5.55 -13.67 -5.97
N TYR A 109 6.08 -12.46 -6.13
CA TYR A 109 7.18 -12.14 -7.04
C TYR A 109 8.50 -11.83 -6.30
N ASN A 110 8.62 -12.23 -5.05
CA ASN A 110 9.75 -11.91 -4.17
C ASN A 110 11.11 -12.21 -4.80
N ASP A 111 11.30 -13.42 -5.34
CA ASP A 111 12.55 -13.84 -6.00
C ASP A 111 12.90 -12.98 -7.21
N PHE A 112 11.91 -12.44 -7.92
CA PHE A 112 12.12 -11.52 -9.04
C PHE A 112 12.47 -10.12 -8.54
N ILE A 113 11.67 -9.59 -7.61
CA ILE A 113 11.79 -8.22 -7.08
C ILE A 113 13.16 -8.01 -6.42
N TYR A 114 13.61 -8.95 -5.61
CA TYR A 114 14.85 -8.84 -4.83
C TYR A 114 16.03 -9.63 -5.40
N SER A 115 15.98 -10.02 -6.67
CA SER A 115 16.94 -10.92 -7.33
C SER A 115 18.41 -10.49 -7.22
N ASP A 116 18.70 -9.18 -7.23
CA ASP A 116 20.06 -8.62 -7.23
C ASP A 116 20.39 -7.79 -5.99
N SER A 117 19.50 -7.75 -5.01
CA SER A 117 19.60 -6.95 -3.78
C SER A 117 19.79 -5.43 -4.02
N SER A 118 19.49 -4.91 -5.21
CA SER A 118 19.63 -3.47 -5.52
C SER A 118 18.68 -2.62 -4.69
N ILE A 119 17.44 -3.09 -4.52
CA ILE A 119 16.39 -2.42 -3.75
C ILE A 119 16.77 -2.36 -2.27
N GLU A 120 17.21 -3.48 -1.70
CA GLU A 120 17.64 -3.53 -0.30
C GLU A 120 18.83 -2.58 -0.04
N ARG A 121 19.84 -2.59 -0.93
CA ARG A 121 20.99 -1.67 -0.82
C ARG A 121 20.56 -0.20 -0.93
N GLU A 122 19.63 0.13 -1.84
CA GLU A 122 19.10 1.46 -1.99
C GLU A 122 18.36 1.90 -0.72
N PHE A 123 17.45 1.07 -0.22
CA PHE A 123 16.70 1.29 1.00
C PHE A 123 17.61 1.53 2.21
N MET A 124 18.58 0.63 2.44
CA MET A 124 19.49 0.74 3.58
C MET A 124 20.41 1.97 3.49
N ALA A 125 20.83 2.37 2.28
CA ALA A 125 21.59 3.61 2.09
C ALA A 125 20.76 4.86 2.43
N LYS A 126 19.48 4.86 2.11
CA LYS A 126 18.54 5.92 2.49
C LYS A 126 18.28 5.95 4.00
N ARG A 127 18.10 4.78 4.62
CA ARG A 127 17.99 4.66 6.08
C ARG A 127 19.24 5.18 6.79
N GLN A 128 20.42 4.87 6.28
CA GLN A 128 21.67 5.45 6.82
C GLN A 128 21.68 6.98 6.73
N THR A 129 21.17 7.54 5.62
CA THR A 129 21.07 8.99 5.45
C THR A 129 20.09 9.60 6.44
N LEU A 130 18.90 8.98 6.60
CA LEU A 130 17.88 9.41 7.56
C LEU A 130 18.40 9.27 9.01
N TYR A 131 19.11 8.17 9.32
CA TYR A 131 19.73 8.00 10.63
C TYR A 131 20.66 9.16 10.98
N ASN A 132 21.58 9.51 10.07
CA ASN A 132 22.53 10.61 10.29
C ASN A 132 21.81 11.96 10.42
N LEU A 133 20.70 12.15 9.71
CA LEU A 133 19.89 13.34 9.79
C LEU A 133 19.21 13.43 11.16
N LEU A 134 18.55 12.39 11.63
CA LEU A 134 17.93 12.29 12.94
C LEU A 134 18.94 12.52 14.07
N ASP A 135 20.10 11.88 14.01
CA ASP A 135 21.20 12.05 14.97
C ASP A 135 21.66 13.51 15.04
N SER A 136 21.71 14.20 13.90
CA SER A 136 22.08 15.63 13.84
C SER A 136 21.08 16.58 14.52
N TYR A 137 19.86 16.12 14.77
CA TYR A 137 18.81 16.82 15.52
C TYR A 137 18.67 16.32 16.98
N ASP A 138 19.67 15.57 17.48
CA ASP A 138 19.62 14.91 18.80
C ASP A 138 18.47 13.92 18.97
N LEU A 139 17.97 13.36 17.85
CA LEU A 139 17.02 12.28 17.80
C LEU A 139 17.81 10.98 17.55
N TYR A 140 17.87 10.09 18.54
CA TYR A 140 18.76 8.92 18.54
C TYR A 140 18.04 7.63 18.10
N PRO A 141 18.03 7.30 16.78
CA PRO A 141 17.32 6.13 16.30
C PRO A 141 17.89 4.83 16.88
N PRO A 142 17.07 3.78 17.06
CA PRO A 142 17.53 2.48 17.47
C PRO A 142 18.55 1.91 16.48
N LYS A 143 19.52 1.13 16.96
CA LYS A 143 20.58 0.55 16.11
C LYS A 143 20.03 -0.40 15.04
N ALA A 144 18.90 -1.06 15.31
CA ALA A 144 18.20 -1.91 14.37
C ALA A 144 17.91 -1.17 13.05
N PHE A 145 17.67 0.16 13.10
CA PHE A 145 17.44 1.02 11.94
C PHE A 145 18.53 0.93 10.86
N LEU A 146 19.76 0.62 11.24
CA LEU A 146 20.91 0.55 10.32
C LEU A 146 21.20 -0.86 9.78
N VAL A 147 20.58 -1.90 10.35
CA VAL A 147 20.97 -3.29 10.06
C VAL A 147 19.79 -4.20 9.76
N ASN A 148 18.56 -3.80 10.12
CA ASN A 148 17.37 -4.61 9.93
C ASN A 148 16.47 -3.97 8.85
N PRO A 149 16.38 -4.54 7.63
CA PRO A 149 15.48 -4.04 6.58
C PRO A 149 14.02 -4.41 6.83
N GLU A 150 13.77 -5.46 7.61
CA GLU A 150 12.44 -5.97 7.89
C GLU A 150 11.68 -5.07 8.88
N TYR A 151 10.37 -5.32 8.99
CA TYR A 151 9.55 -4.65 10.01
C TYR A 151 10.10 -4.92 11.42
N ASP A 152 10.18 -3.89 12.21
CA ASP A 152 10.66 -3.92 13.58
C ASP A 152 9.83 -2.95 14.43
N GLN A 153 9.16 -3.48 15.45
CA GLN A 153 8.28 -2.72 16.31
C GLN A 153 9.01 -1.55 17.03
N GLU A 154 10.29 -1.73 17.39
CA GLU A 154 11.07 -0.67 18.03
C GLU A 154 11.32 0.49 17.08
N ILE A 155 11.55 0.18 15.79
CA ILE A 155 11.72 1.20 14.74
C ILE A 155 10.40 1.94 14.49
N ASP A 156 9.30 1.22 14.38
CA ASP A 156 7.98 1.79 14.12
C ASP A 156 7.53 2.67 15.29
N ASP A 157 7.59 2.18 16.53
CA ASP A 157 7.29 2.95 17.72
C ASP A 157 8.17 4.22 17.84
N TYR A 158 9.46 4.11 17.50
CA TYR A 158 10.38 5.25 17.50
C TYR A 158 9.94 6.31 16.46
N LEU A 159 9.71 5.90 15.21
CA LEU A 159 9.32 6.83 14.14
C LEU A 159 7.95 7.45 14.40
N TYR A 160 6.98 6.66 14.83
CA TYR A 160 5.61 7.11 15.04
C TYR A 160 5.43 7.91 16.33
N ARG A 161 5.92 7.39 17.48
CA ARG A 161 5.61 7.93 18.81
C ARG A 161 6.66 8.88 19.36
N GLU A 162 7.95 8.63 19.09
CA GLU A 162 9.02 9.45 19.63
C GLU A 162 9.33 10.66 18.73
N VAL A 163 9.38 10.46 17.40
CA VAL A 163 9.65 11.53 16.44
C VAL A 163 8.37 12.13 15.90
N GLY A 164 7.41 11.31 15.48
CA GLY A 164 6.15 11.68 14.83
C GLY A 164 6.27 11.79 13.31
N TYR A 165 5.29 11.23 12.60
CA TYR A 165 5.31 11.19 11.15
C TYR A 165 5.30 12.56 10.47
N ASP A 166 4.73 13.59 11.08
CA ASP A 166 4.78 14.96 10.55
C ASP A 166 6.23 15.45 10.43
N VAL A 167 7.02 15.25 11.51
CA VAL A 167 8.45 15.60 11.53
C VAL A 167 9.24 14.73 10.55
N ILE A 168 8.95 13.42 10.52
CA ILE A 168 9.62 12.50 9.60
C ILE A 168 9.32 12.87 8.14
N ASN A 169 8.09 13.19 7.78
CA ASN A 169 7.72 13.59 6.41
C ASN A 169 8.53 14.81 5.94
N ASP A 170 8.77 15.78 6.80
CA ASP A 170 9.64 16.91 6.48
C ASP A 170 11.09 16.49 6.27
N LEU A 171 11.61 15.56 7.10
CA LEU A 171 12.98 15.08 7.04
C LEU A 171 13.23 14.14 5.87
N VAL A 172 12.26 13.31 5.47
CA VAL A 172 12.40 12.35 4.35
C VAL A 172 12.12 12.98 2.99
N ASN A 173 11.71 14.25 2.93
CA ASN A 173 11.42 14.93 1.68
C ASN A 173 12.62 14.85 0.71
N GLY A 174 12.39 14.23 -0.45
CA GLY A 174 13.43 13.94 -1.44
C GLY A 174 14.31 12.72 -1.13
N LEU A 175 14.06 11.99 -0.06
CA LEU A 175 14.76 10.76 0.32
C LEU A 175 13.84 9.54 0.20
N PHE A 176 12.64 9.60 0.80
CA PHE A 176 11.59 8.58 0.70
C PHE A 176 10.31 9.20 0.15
N ILE A 177 9.41 8.37 -0.35
CA ILE A 177 8.08 8.78 -0.82
C ILE A 177 7.22 9.29 0.34
N SER A 178 7.32 8.63 1.49
CA SER A 178 6.61 8.99 2.73
C SER A 178 7.42 8.58 3.95
N ALA A 179 7.01 9.08 5.13
CA ALA A 179 7.58 8.65 6.41
C ALA A 179 7.44 7.14 6.62
N TYR A 180 6.27 6.60 6.28
CA TYR A 180 5.97 5.19 6.44
C TYR A 180 6.85 4.28 5.56
N ALA A 181 7.23 4.74 4.36
CA ALA A 181 8.18 4.03 3.50
C ALA A 181 9.58 3.83 4.14
N ALA A 182 9.90 4.52 5.22
CA ALA A 182 11.17 4.34 5.94
C ALA A 182 11.12 3.25 7.01
N THR A 183 9.94 2.69 7.33
CA THR A 183 9.75 1.73 8.44
C THR A 183 10.28 0.33 8.13
N SER A 184 10.11 -0.15 6.89
CA SER A 184 10.63 -1.44 6.44
C SER A 184 10.86 -1.47 4.94
N LEU A 185 11.59 -2.49 4.46
CA LEU A 185 11.81 -2.71 3.03
C LEU A 185 10.50 -3.00 2.30
N SER A 186 9.60 -3.76 2.94
CA SER A 186 8.28 -4.07 2.41
C SER A 186 7.42 -2.81 2.26
N GLU A 187 7.42 -1.91 3.27
CA GLU A 187 6.71 -0.62 3.17
C GLU A 187 7.33 0.32 2.14
N TYR A 188 8.66 0.28 1.98
CA TYR A 188 9.33 1.01 0.91
C TYR A 188 8.88 0.54 -0.47
N TYR A 189 8.72 -0.78 -0.64
CA TYR A 189 8.17 -1.38 -1.85
C TYR A 189 6.69 -0.98 -2.03
N ALA A 190 5.84 -1.20 -1.02
CA ALA A 190 4.40 -0.98 -1.11
C ALA A 190 4.06 0.49 -1.43
N ARG A 191 4.67 1.46 -0.74
CA ARG A 191 4.44 2.89 -1.01
C ARG A 191 4.94 3.32 -2.40
N SER A 192 6.03 2.73 -2.90
CA SER A 192 6.51 2.99 -4.27
C SER A 192 5.60 2.35 -5.32
N PHE A 193 5.01 1.18 -5.04
CA PHE A 193 4.02 0.52 -5.90
C PHE A 193 2.74 1.35 -6.03
N GLU A 194 2.22 1.90 -4.93
CA GLU A 194 1.07 2.80 -4.94
C GLU A 194 1.30 4.00 -5.87
N GLU A 195 2.42 4.70 -5.70
CA GLU A 195 2.78 5.86 -6.53
C GLU A 195 2.89 5.47 -8.02
N TRP A 196 3.37 4.26 -8.30
CA TRP A 196 3.39 3.73 -9.67
C TRP A 196 1.99 3.54 -10.24
N VAL A 197 1.09 2.92 -9.48
CA VAL A 197 -0.31 2.67 -9.87
C VAL A 197 -1.07 3.99 -10.05
N PHE A 198 -0.81 4.99 -9.21
CA PHE A 198 -1.41 6.32 -9.31
C PHE A 198 -0.84 7.16 -10.46
N GLY A 199 0.19 6.69 -11.14
CA GLY A 199 0.77 7.35 -12.32
C GLY A 199 1.91 8.31 -12.00
N HIS A 200 2.38 8.38 -10.76
CA HIS A 200 3.48 9.24 -10.32
C HIS A 200 4.87 8.62 -10.61
N ARG A 201 5.01 7.98 -11.76
CA ARG A 201 6.23 7.25 -12.18
C ARG A 201 7.51 8.09 -12.16
N ALA A 202 7.39 9.39 -12.44
CA ALA A 202 8.54 10.29 -12.39
C ALA A 202 9.08 10.47 -10.98
N GLU A 203 8.21 10.44 -9.97
CA GLU A 203 8.56 10.51 -8.56
C GLU A 203 9.19 9.19 -8.08
N VAL A 204 8.60 8.05 -8.44
CA VAL A 204 9.21 6.74 -8.21
C VAL A 204 10.60 6.67 -8.82
N LYS A 205 10.78 7.12 -10.09
CA LYS A 205 12.09 7.15 -10.74
C LYS A 205 13.13 8.00 -10.00
N LYS A 206 12.68 9.11 -9.43
CA LYS A 206 13.54 10.05 -8.69
C LYS A 206 13.92 9.52 -7.32
N LEU A 207 12.92 8.99 -6.58
CA LEU A 207 13.07 8.62 -5.18
C LEU A 207 13.40 7.13 -4.98
N SER A 208 13.03 6.26 -5.89
CA SER A 208 13.18 4.80 -5.77
C SER A 208 13.64 4.19 -7.11
N PRO A 209 14.79 4.61 -7.67
CA PRO A 209 15.23 4.20 -9.00
C PRO A 209 15.42 2.69 -9.16
N ALA A 210 15.79 1.95 -8.11
CA ALA A 210 15.87 0.49 -8.17
C ALA A 210 14.48 -0.12 -8.36
N LEU A 211 13.48 0.35 -7.59
CA LEU A 211 12.08 -0.08 -7.74
C LEU A 211 11.48 0.36 -9.07
N TYR A 212 11.82 1.56 -9.55
CA TYR A 212 11.37 2.02 -10.86
C TYR A 212 11.70 1.00 -11.97
N ASN A 213 12.93 0.50 -12.01
CA ASN A 213 13.35 -0.48 -13.02
C ASN A 213 12.59 -1.80 -12.88
N VAL A 214 12.37 -2.27 -11.65
CA VAL A 214 11.58 -3.48 -11.38
C VAL A 214 10.12 -3.29 -11.80
N PHE A 215 9.52 -2.13 -11.54
CA PHE A 215 8.14 -1.87 -11.94
C PHE A 215 7.98 -1.71 -13.46
N GLU A 216 8.97 -1.17 -14.20
CA GLU A 216 8.93 -1.18 -15.66
C GLU A 216 8.76 -2.62 -16.19
N GLU A 217 9.53 -3.59 -15.68
CA GLU A 217 9.41 -4.99 -16.08
C GLU A 217 8.15 -5.67 -15.51
N LEU A 218 7.80 -5.36 -14.24
CA LEU A 218 6.67 -5.96 -13.53
C LEU A 218 5.32 -5.48 -14.08
N PHE A 219 5.22 -4.35 -14.75
CA PHE A 219 3.99 -3.79 -15.32
C PHE A 219 3.97 -3.86 -16.85
N GLU A 220 5.02 -4.37 -17.53
CA GLU A 220 4.96 -4.65 -18.96
C GLU A 220 3.87 -5.69 -19.23
N GLU A 221 2.92 -5.35 -20.12
CA GLU A 221 1.93 -6.31 -20.63
C GLU A 221 2.62 -7.28 -21.61
N GLU A 222 2.37 -8.60 -21.46
CA GLU A 222 2.67 -9.58 -22.51
C GLU A 222 1.69 -9.47 -23.68
#